data_a66b498c8ac1959e2debfc711f8a31d6
#
_entry.id   a66b498c8ac1959e2debfc711f8a31d6
#
_cell.length_a   1.000
_cell.length_b   1.000
_cell.length_c   1.000
_cell.angle_alpha   90.00
_cell.angle_beta   90.00
_cell.angle_gamma   90.00
#
_symmetry.space_group_name_H-M   'P 1'
#
loop_
_entity.id
_entity.type
_entity.pdbx_description
1 polymer ?
#
loop_
_entity_poly.entity_id
_entity_poly.type
_entity_poly.pdbx_seq_one_letter_code
_entity_poly.pdbx_strand_id
1 'polypeptide(L)'
;MDVLIVGAGPTGLTLGVDLARRGVDALVVERADGLFPGSRGKGLQPRTLEVFDDLGVVDAVLAASGPYPHRMVWKDGVRQGEQSMFEKVEADEGAPYPEPRMIPQWRTQELLYARLAELGGRLAFGREVTALSPDADGVTVGFADGTTVRAGYVVAADGGRSTVRRALGVGLAGETVDPAPFVVADLRLTGLDRDHWHAFPGEDGGAVGLCPLAGTEDFQLQARLPEGEEPDVSPDGIRKLVARYTHLRAADVTEVRWASGFRPRAALADRFRTGRVFLAGDAAHVHSPAGAQGLNTSVQDAYNLGWKLDAVLRGRAPETLLDTYEEERRANAAAMLELSTGVHRGEVKRGRATVQLDVGYRDSSLSVDTRPHAEGLRAGDRAPDGRVAGARLFDTFQGPHWTLLGASVPGVVSLPAAPDSYGEGIFLIRPDGYVGWAGRTTEGLEAYAKRTGALETP
;
A
#
# COMPACT_ATOMS: atom_id res chain seq x y z
N MET A 1 9.99 21.16 -12.08
CA MET A 1 9.82 19.71 -11.84
C MET A 1 8.40 19.32 -12.18
N ASP A 2 8.20 18.09 -12.60
CA ASP A 2 6.89 17.61 -13.01
C ASP A 2 6.02 17.25 -11.80
N VAL A 3 6.57 16.52 -10.82
CA VAL A 3 5.82 16.04 -9.66
C VAL A 3 6.58 16.29 -8.36
N LEU A 4 5.90 16.85 -7.36
CA LEU A 4 6.35 16.89 -5.98
C LEU A 4 5.54 15.89 -5.15
N ILE A 5 6.22 14.97 -4.44
CA ILE A 5 5.62 13.98 -3.55
C ILE A 5 5.91 14.41 -2.12
N VAL A 6 4.88 14.61 -1.31
CA VAL A 6 5.00 15.08 0.08
C VAL A 6 4.86 13.88 1.03
N GLY A 7 5.96 13.50 1.66
CA GLY A 7 6.07 12.38 2.60
C GLY A 7 6.86 11.19 2.03
N ALA A 8 7.88 10.72 2.79
CA ALA A 8 8.72 9.57 2.46
C ALA A 8 8.28 8.28 3.20
N GLY A 9 6.99 8.13 3.44
CA GLY A 9 6.39 6.86 3.87
C GLY A 9 6.32 5.85 2.71
N PRO A 10 5.83 4.61 2.96
CA PRO A 10 5.72 3.58 1.93
C PRO A 10 5.00 4.06 0.66
N THR A 11 3.93 4.85 0.79
CA THR A 11 3.16 5.42 -0.33
C THR A 11 4.01 6.34 -1.21
N GLY A 12 4.64 7.34 -0.59
CA GLY A 12 5.44 8.32 -1.33
C GLY A 12 6.69 7.72 -1.95
N LEU A 13 7.34 6.78 -1.26
CA LEU A 13 8.49 6.06 -1.81
C LEU A 13 8.09 5.14 -2.97
N THR A 14 6.96 4.44 -2.88
CA THR A 14 6.43 3.62 -3.99
C THR A 14 6.16 4.47 -5.23
N LEU A 15 5.50 5.62 -5.07
CA LEU A 15 5.27 6.54 -6.18
C LEU A 15 6.59 7.10 -6.73
N GLY A 16 7.53 7.46 -5.84
CA GLY A 16 8.85 7.92 -6.24
C GLY A 16 9.59 6.90 -7.10
N VAL A 17 9.58 5.62 -6.71
CA VAL A 17 10.17 4.51 -7.48
C VAL A 17 9.48 4.37 -8.83
N ASP A 18 8.13 4.37 -8.87
CA ASP A 18 7.39 4.20 -10.13
C ASP A 18 7.62 5.37 -11.09
N LEU A 19 7.65 6.62 -10.61
CA LEU A 19 7.95 7.79 -11.45
C LEU A 19 9.42 7.83 -11.89
N ALA A 20 10.36 7.43 -11.03
CA ALA A 20 11.78 7.39 -11.39
C ALA A 20 12.07 6.38 -12.51
N ARG A 21 11.50 5.16 -12.45
CA ARG A 21 11.67 4.17 -13.53
C ARG A 21 11.05 4.61 -14.87
N ARG A 22 10.09 5.54 -14.81
CA ARG A 22 9.46 6.17 -15.99
C ARG A 22 10.23 7.39 -16.50
N GLY A 23 11.27 7.84 -15.77
CA GLY A 23 12.04 9.03 -16.12
C GLY A 23 11.29 10.33 -15.94
N VAL A 24 10.28 10.38 -15.06
CA VAL A 24 9.56 11.60 -14.69
C VAL A 24 10.40 12.43 -13.72
N ASP A 25 10.50 13.74 -13.92
CA ASP A 25 11.20 14.65 -13.00
C ASP A 25 10.41 14.85 -11.71
N ALA A 26 10.61 13.92 -10.75
CA ALA A 26 9.93 13.91 -9.46
C ALA A 26 10.90 14.15 -8.29
N LEU A 27 10.39 14.78 -7.23
CA LEU A 27 11.08 14.95 -5.96
C LEU A 27 10.17 14.48 -4.82
N VAL A 28 10.67 13.56 -3.99
CA VAL A 28 10.07 13.22 -2.71
C VAL A 28 10.61 14.18 -1.65
N VAL A 29 9.74 14.75 -0.81
CA VAL A 29 10.16 15.59 0.33
C VAL A 29 9.63 14.99 1.63
N GLU A 30 10.46 15.00 2.66
CA GLU A 30 10.12 14.51 3.99
C GLU A 30 10.49 15.58 5.04
N ARG A 31 9.57 15.82 5.98
CA ARG A 31 9.79 16.82 7.05
C ARG A 31 10.84 16.39 8.08
N ALA A 32 10.98 15.09 8.32
CA ALA A 32 11.99 14.55 9.21
C ALA A 32 13.38 14.53 8.57
N ASP A 33 14.42 14.41 9.40
CA ASP A 33 15.81 14.32 8.94
C ASP A 33 16.21 12.92 8.43
N GLY A 34 15.28 11.96 8.43
CA GLY A 34 15.49 10.59 7.99
C GLY A 34 14.18 9.85 7.78
N LEU A 35 14.28 8.59 7.34
CA LEU A 35 13.14 7.71 7.22
C LEU A 35 12.51 7.43 8.58
N PHE A 36 11.20 7.22 8.59
CA PHE A 36 10.45 6.91 9.81
C PHE A 36 10.97 5.61 10.46
N PRO A 37 11.43 5.64 11.74
CA PRO A 37 12.17 4.54 12.35
C PRO A 37 11.30 3.43 12.95
N GLY A 38 9.96 3.57 12.94
CA GLY A 38 9.06 2.66 13.62
C GLY A 38 8.22 1.79 12.67
N SER A 39 7.54 0.82 13.25
CA SER A 39 6.70 -0.11 12.52
C SER A 39 5.22 0.05 12.89
N ARG A 40 4.52 1.01 12.30
CA ARG A 40 3.05 1.07 12.39
C ARG A 40 2.40 -0.09 11.65
N GLY A 41 2.94 -0.39 10.45
CA GLY A 41 2.59 -1.55 9.64
C GLY A 41 3.74 -2.58 9.61
N LYS A 42 3.39 -3.85 9.44
CA LYS A 42 4.38 -4.93 9.32
C LYS A 42 3.94 -6.07 8.40
N GLY A 43 2.74 -5.99 7.85
CA GLY A 43 2.18 -7.02 6.97
C GLY A 43 2.11 -6.56 5.54
N LEU A 44 2.71 -7.30 4.62
CA LEU A 44 2.57 -7.12 3.18
C LEU A 44 1.64 -8.20 2.64
N GLN A 45 0.58 -7.77 1.97
CA GLN A 45 -0.38 -8.67 1.35
C GLN A 45 0.14 -9.14 -0.03
N PRO A 46 -0.33 -10.29 -0.52
CA PRO A 46 0.03 -10.84 -1.83
C PRO A 46 0.00 -9.82 -2.97
N ARG A 47 -1.06 -9.02 -3.08
CA ARG A 47 -1.13 -7.99 -4.13
C ARG A 47 0.00 -6.96 -4.05
N THR A 48 0.42 -6.59 -2.85
CA THR A 48 1.56 -5.67 -2.66
C THR A 48 2.88 -6.30 -3.08
N LEU A 49 3.05 -7.62 -2.87
CA LEU A 49 4.23 -8.34 -3.34
C LEU A 49 4.29 -8.39 -4.87
N GLU A 50 3.14 -8.50 -5.56
CA GLU A 50 3.07 -8.39 -7.03
C GLU A 50 3.46 -6.99 -7.52
N VAL A 51 3.00 -5.92 -6.83
CA VAL A 51 3.44 -4.55 -7.13
C VAL A 51 4.95 -4.40 -6.94
N PHE A 52 5.49 -4.98 -5.88
CA PHE A 52 6.92 -4.94 -5.61
C PHE A 52 7.75 -5.80 -6.57
N ASP A 53 7.17 -6.87 -7.14
CA ASP A 53 7.76 -7.65 -8.23
C ASP A 53 7.97 -6.76 -9.46
N ASP A 54 6.92 -6.09 -9.91
CA ASP A 54 7.00 -5.17 -11.04
C ASP A 54 7.94 -3.97 -10.78
N LEU A 55 8.01 -3.46 -9.56
CA LEU A 55 8.93 -2.37 -9.19
C LEU A 55 10.39 -2.84 -9.00
N GLY A 56 10.64 -4.16 -9.04
CA GLY A 56 11.96 -4.76 -8.91
C GLY A 56 12.53 -4.72 -7.49
N VAL A 57 11.66 -4.78 -6.46
CA VAL A 57 12.08 -4.82 -5.04
C VAL A 57 11.65 -6.10 -4.31
N VAL A 58 10.88 -6.97 -4.95
CA VAL A 58 10.27 -8.14 -4.30
C VAL A 58 11.31 -9.10 -3.72
N ASP A 59 12.40 -9.38 -4.41
CA ASP A 59 13.43 -10.30 -3.93
C ASP A 59 14.08 -9.81 -2.64
N ALA A 60 14.40 -8.52 -2.57
CA ALA A 60 14.95 -7.89 -1.37
C ALA A 60 13.92 -7.90 -0.21
N VAL A 61 12.65 -7.71 -0.52
CA VAL A 61 11.54 -7.78 0.45
C VAL A 61 11.37 -9.21 0.97
N LEU A 62 11.37 -10.22 0.10
CA LEU A 62 11.25 -11.62 0.50
C LEU A 62 12.43 -12.06 1.37
N ALA A 63 13.65 -11.65 1.02
CA ALA A 63 14.85 -11.92 1.81
C ALA A 63 14.84 -11.28 3.20
N ALA A 64 14.21 -10.09 3.34
CA ALA A 64 14.12 -9.34 4.60
C ALA A 64 12.85 -9.66 5.42
N SER A 65 11.92 -10.45 4.89
CA SER A 65 10.63 -10.74 5.49
C SER A 65 10.55 -12.18 6.02
N GLY A 66 9.54 -12.45 6.85
CA GLY A 66 9.19 -13.79 7.34
C GLY A 66 7.72 -14.12 7.12
N PRO A 67 7.32 -15.39 7.33
CA PRO A 67 5.92 -15.76 7.35
C PRO A 67 5.21 -15.12 8.56
N TYR A 68 3.89 -15.11 8.55
CA TYR A 68 3.12 -14.75 9.73
C TYR A 68 3.28 -15.86 10.78
N PRO A 69 3.75 -15.54 12.00
CA PRO A 69 3.86 -16.54 13.06
C PRO A 69 2.46 -16.93 13.56
N HIS A 70 2.34 -18.15 14.08
CA HIS A 70 1.14 -18.55 14.79
C HIS A 70 0.95 -17.71 16.04
N ARG A 71 -0.28 -17.45 16.41
CA ARG A 71 -0.60 -16.73 17.63
C ARG A 71 -0.56 -17.67 18.82
N MET A 72 0.34 -17.42 19.77
CA MET A 72 0.38 -18.10 21.07
C MET A 72 -0.40 -17.29 22.09
N VAL A 73 -1.46 -17.86 22.63
CA VAL A 73 -2.26 -17.21 23.68
C VAL A 73 -1.71 -17.59 25.06
N TRP A 74 -1.58 -16.60 25.94
CA TRP A 74 -1.10 -16.78 27.30
C TRP A 74 -2.19 -16.44 28.31
N LYS A 75 -2.25 -17.18 29.41
CA LYS A 75 -3.06 -16.88 30.58
C LYS A 75 -2.27 -17.24 31.83
N ASP A 76 -2.17 -16.31 32.79
CA ASP A 76 -1.45 -16.51 34.06
C ASP A 76 -0.01 -17.03 33.89
N GLY A 77 0.70 -16.57 32.85
CA GLY A 77 2.05 -17.03 32.50
C GLY A 77 2.13 -18.41 31.88
N VAL A 78 1.00 -19.03 31.55
CA VAL A 78 0.93 -20.38 30.95
C VAL A 78 0.42 -20.30 29.52
N ARG A 79 1.06 -21.03 28.59
CA ARG A 79 0.62 -21.17 27.20
C ARG A 79 -0.71 -21.90 27.13
N GLN A 80 -1.69 -21.34 26.43
CA GLN A 80 -3.03 -21.92 26.27
C GLN A 80 -3.19 -22.67 24.93
N GLY A 81 -2.29 -22.44 23.97
CA GLY A 81 -2.31 -23.07 22.66
C GLY A 81 -2.04 -22.10 21.53
N GLU A 82 -1.85 -22.67 20.35
CA GLU A 82 -1.56 -21.95 19.12
C GLU A 82 -2.82 -21.76 18.27
N GLN A 83 -2.88 -20.64 17.58
CA GLN A 83 -3.95 -20.31 16.65
C GLN A 83 -3.36 -19.82 15.33
N SER A 84 -3.81 -20.36 14.21
CA SER A 84 -3.49 -19.78 12.90
C SER A 84 -4.13 -18.41 12.78
N MET A 85 -3.36 -17.44 12.28
CA MET A 85 -3.84 -16.06 12.05
C MET A 85 -4.54 -15.92 10.70
N PHE A 86 -4.33 -16.86 9.78
CA PHE A 86 -4.86 -16.87 8.43
C PHE A 86 -5.42 -18.24 8.07
N GLU A 87 -6.46 -18.23 7.26
CA GLU A 87 -6.86 -19.42 6.52
C GLU A 87 -5.78 -19.71 5.46
N LYS A 88 -5.40 -20.98 5.33
CA LYS A 88 -4.40 -21.38 4.33
C LYS A 88 -4.96 -21.09 2.93
N VAL A 89 -4.19 -20.35 2.14
CA VAL A 89 -4.49 -20.11 0.73
C VAL A 89 -3.66 -21.12 -0.08
N GLU A 90 -4.31 -21.91 -0.92
CA GLU A 90 -3.60 -22.82 -1.82
C GLU A 90 -2.82 -22.01 -2.87
N ALA A 91 -1.61 -22.47 -3.18
CA ALA A 91 -0.80 -21.86 -4.23
C ALA A 91 -1.50 -22.01 -5.58
N ASP A 92 -1.57 -20.91 -6.31
CA ASP A 92 -2.17 -20.83 -7.65
C ASP A 92 -1.11 -20.29 -8.62
N GLU A 93 -1.04 -20.85 -9.83
CA GLU A 93 -0.14 -20.36 -10.87
C GLU A 93 -0.39 -18.86 -11.17
N GLY A 94 -1.64 -18.41 -11.08
CA GLY A 94 -2.04 -17.01 -11.23
C GLY A 94 -1.64 -16.09 -10.09
N ALA A 95 -1.16 -16.62 -8.94
CA ALA A 95 -0.80 -15.87 -7.74
C ALA A 95 0.53 -16.38 -7.16
N PRO A 96 1.68 -15.92 -7.68
CA PRO A 96 3.01 -16.42 -7.28
C PRO A 96 3.37 -16.12 -5.82
N TYR A 97 2.66 -15.18 -5.19
CA TYR A 97 2.81 -14.81 -3.79
C TYR A 97 1.52 -15.09 -3.02
N PRO A 98 1.21 -16.38 -2.68
CA PRO A 98 -0.10 -16.73 -2.13
C PRO A 98 -0.28 -16.29 -0.67
N GLU A 99 0.81 -16.08 0.06
CA GLU A 99 0.80 -15.81 1.49
C GLU A 99 1.31 -14.40 1.82
N PRO A 100 0.69 -13.71 2.80
CA PRO A 100 1.21 -12.45 3.28
C PRO A 100 2.57 -12.63 3.99
N ARG A 101 3.40 -11.60 3.89
CA ARG A 101 4.74 -11.56 4.51
C ARG A 101 4.80 -10.53 5.62
N MET A 102 5.59 -10.84 6.64
CA MET A 102 5.88 -9.93 7.76
C MET A 102 7.23 -9.28 7.58
N ILE A 103 7.25 -7.95 7.56
CA ILE A 103 8.47 -7.14 7.49
C ILE A 103 8.24 -5.84 8.26
N PRO A 104 9.18 -5.33 9.05
CA PRO A 104 9.04 -4.03 9.70
C PRO A 104 8.82 -2.92 8.67
N GLN A 105 7.93 -1.96 8.94
CA GLN A 105 7.66 -0.86 8.01
C GLN A 105 8.91 -0.05 7.68
N TRP A 106 9.77 0.23 8.67
CA TRP A 106 11.02 0.96 8.42
C TRP A 106 11.92 0.21 7.42
N ARG A 107 11.94 -1.14 7.46
CA ARG A 107 12.72 -1.94 6.49
C ARG A 107 12.12 -1.88 5.09
N THR A 108 10.79 -1.90 4.98
CA THR A 108 10.11 -1.68 3.69
C THR A 108 10.48 -0.32 3.10
N GLN A 109 10.52 0.72 3.91
CA GLN A 109 10.93 2.07 3.48
C GLN A 109 12.39 2.12 3.03
N GLU A 110 13.31 1.49 3.76
CA GLU A 110 14.72 1.40 3.36
C GLU A 110 14.89 0.73 2.00
N LEU A 111 14.19 -0.38 1.74
CA LEU A 111 14.27 -1.08 0.47
C LEU A 111 13.70 -0.26 -0.69
N LEU A 112 12.58 0.41 -0.49
CA LEU A 112 12.01 1.32 -1.47
C LEU A 112 12.92 2.54 -1.72
N TYR A 113 13.53 3.08 -0.68
CA TYR A 113 14.47 4.21 -0.81
C TYR A 113 15.75 3.79 -1.53
N ALA A 114 16.29 2.62 -1.23
CA ALA A 114 17.43 2.07 -1.96
C ALA A 114 17.11 1.93 -3.46
N ARG A 115 15.92 1.38 -3.78
CA ARG A 115 15.48 1.26 -5.18
C ARG A 115 15.27 2.61 -5.86
N LEU A 116 14.71 3.59 -5.15
CA LEU A 116 14.59 4.97 -5.65
C LEU A 116 15.95 5.55 -6.02
N ALA A 117 16.95 5.37 -5.14
CA ALA A 117 18.32 5.85 -5.37
C ALA A 117 19.00 5.13 -6.56
N GLU A 118 18.85 3.81 -6.70
CA GLU A 118 19.34 3.04 -7.85
C GLU A 118 18.79 3.56 -9.19
N LEU A 119 17.52 4.00 -9.20
CA LEU A 119 16.88 4.57 -10.37
C LEU A 119 17.21 6.06 -10.59
N GLY A 120 18.09 6.66 -9.76
CA GLY A 120 18.44 8.07 -9.82
C GLY A 120 17.33 9.01 -9.33
N GLY A 121 16.31 8.48 -8.63
CA GLY A 121 15.26 9.29 -8.04
C GLY A 121 15.75 10.14 -6.86
N ARG A 122 15.00 11.19 -6.53
CA ARG A 122 15.42 12.21 -5.57
C ARG A 122 14.53 12.23 -4.33
N LEU A 123 15.15 12.28 -3.16
CA LEU A 123 14.52 12.49 -1.86
C LEU A 123 15.26 13.59 -1.09
N ALA A 124 14.52 14.55 -0.54
CA ALA A 124 15.04 15.61 0.33
C ALA A 124 14.41 15.51 1.71
N PHE A 125 15.24 15.30 2.73
CA PHE A 125 14.85 15.35 4.14
C PHE A 125 14.86 16.77 4.69
N GLY A 126 14.26 17.00 5.87
CA GLY A 126 14.15 18.30 6.51
C GLY A 126 13.29 19.32 5.74
N ARG A 127 12.37 18.84 4.89
CA ARG A 127 11.54 19.67 4.00
C ARG A 127 10.08 19.61 4.40
N GLU A 128 9.71 20.34 5.44
CA GLU A 128 8.33 20.42 5.91
C GLU A 128 7.49 21.36 5.03
N VAL A 129 6.45 20.81 4.38
CA VAL A 129 5.47 21.57 3.61
C VAL A 129 4.50 22.28 4.55
N THR A 130 4.38 23.61 4.39
CA THR A 130 3.51 24.47 5.21
C THR A 130 2.42 25.18 4.42
N ALA A 131 2.59 25.36 3.12
CA ALA A 131 1.64 26.07 2.26
C ALA A 131 1.57 25.47 0.85
N LEU A 132 0.38 25.59 0.23
CA LEU A 132 0.14 25.25 -1.16
C LEU A 132 -0.66 26.36 -1.85
N SER A 133 -0.27 26.70 -3.07
CA SER A 133 -0.97 27.64 -3.93
C SER A 133 -1.10 27.03 -5.33
N PRO A 134 -2.16 26.25 -5.61
CA PRO A 134 -2.42 25.73 -6.94
C PRO A 134 -2.97 26.80 -7.87
N ASP A 135 -2.61 26.72 -9.16
CA ASP A 135 -3.17 27.49 -10.24
C ASP A 135 -3.41 26.62 -11.50
N ALA A 136 -3.73 27.22 -12.63
CA ALA A 136 -4.03 26.47 -13.86
C ALA A 136 -2.83 25.66 -14.38
N ASP A 137 -1.60 26.12 -14.16
CA ASP A 137 -0.39 25.58 -14.78
C ASP A 137 0.46 24.75 -13.82
N GLY A 138 0.18 24.77 -12.50
CA GLY A 138 0.96 24.03 -11.51
C GLY A 138 0.58 24.36 -10.07
N VAL A 139 1.47 23.98 -9.18
CA VAL A 139 1.31 24.19 -7.73
C VAL A 139 2.59 24.80 -7.17
N THR A 140 2.49 25.96 -6.51
CA THR A 140 3.57 26.51 -5.71
C THR A 140 3.47 25.97 -4.29
N VAL A 141 4.54 25.36 -3.80
CA VAL A 141 4.62 24.74 -2.47
C VAL A 141 5.62 25.50 -1.62
N GLY A 142 5.19 25.93 -0.43
CA GLY A 142 6.02 26.61 0.56
C GLY A 142 6.49 25.66 1.65
N PHE A 143 7.74 25.83 2.09
CA PHE A 143 8.35 25.05 3.15
C PHE A 143 8.54 25.87 4.43
N ALA A 144 8.73 25.19 5.57
CA ALA A 144 8.93 25.84 6.87
C ALA A 144 10.16 26.75 6.93
N ASP A 145 11.17 26.50 6.11
CA ASP A 145 12.37 27.35 5.97
C ASP A 145 12.15 28.65 5.15
N GLY A 146 10.91 28.92 4.72
CA GLY A 146 10.54 30.06 3.89
C GLY A 146 10.84 29.92 2.41
N THR A 147 11.46 28.83 1.97
CA THR A 147 11.69 28.57 0.54
C THR A 147 10.44 28.07 -0.14
N THR A 148 10.38 28.20 -1.46
CA THR A 148 9.27 27.71 -2.29
C THR A 148 9.78 26.90 -3.48
N VAL A 149 8.93 26.00 -3.97
CA VAL A 149 9.17 25.24 -5.19
C VAL A 149 7.90 25.19 -6.02
N ARG A 150 8.04 25.11 -7.34
CA ARG A 150 6.91 24.93 -8.26
C ARG A 150 6.97 23.54 -8.91
N ALA A 151 5.84 22.85 -8.91
CA ALA A 151 5.65 21.56 -9.56
C ALA A 151 4.43 21.57 -10.47
N GLY A 152 4.44 20.74 -11.51
CA GLY A 152 3.27 20.53 -12.37
C GLY A 152 2.11 19.89 -11.61
N TYR A 153 2.42 18.90 -10.77
CA TYR A 153 1.50 18.21 -9.88
C TYR A 153 2.10 18.00 -8.49
N VAL A 154 1.24 17.90 -7.47
CA VAL A 154 1.61 17.55 -6.10
C VAL A 154 0.85 16.32 -5.65
N VAL A 155 1.54 15.38 -5.03
CA VAL A 155 0.92 14.19 -4.42
C VAL A 155 1.18 14.19 -2.92
N ALA A 156 0.10 14.29 -2.15
CA ALA A 156 0.15 14.18 -0.69
C ALA A 156 0.21 12.72 -0.27
N ALA A 157 1.33 12.31 0.30
CA ALA A 157 1.57 11.04 0.97
C ALA A 157 2.02 11.29 2.42
N ASP A 158 1.58 12.41 3.03
CA ASP A 158 2.01 12.96 4.31
C ASP A 158 1.20 12.42 5.51
N GLY A 159 0.49 11.32 5.31
CA GLY A 159 -0.13 10.53 6.35
C GLY A 159 -1.47 11.08 6.88
N GLY A 160 -2.06 10.41 7.86
CA GLY A 160 -3.43 10.69 8.35
C GLY A 160 -3.65 12.11 8.88
N ARG A 161 -2.57 12.78 9.32
CA ARG A 161 -2.57 14.21 9.72
C ARG A 161 -2.09 15.11 8.57
N SER A 162 -2.40 14.77 7.33
CA SER A 162 -1.96 15.47 6.13
C SER A 162 -2.12 16.99 6.22
N THR A 163 -1.03 17.72 6.06
CA THR A 163 -1.01 19.18 5.95
C THR A 163 -1.58 19.61 4.59
N VAL A 164 -1.23 18.88 3.53
CA VAL A 164 -1.71 19.14 2.18
C VAL A 164 -3.23 19.04 2.09
N ARG A 165 -3.82 17.92 2.60
CA ARG A 165 -5.27 17.75 2.61
C ARG A 165 -5.98 18.90 3.33
N ARG A 166 -5.48 19.30 4.50
CA ARG A 166 -6.07 20.42 5.27
C ARG A 166 -5.95 21.75 4.54
N ALA A 167 -4.82 22.02 3.90
CA ALA A 167 -4.61 23.23 3.12
C ALA A 167 -5.57 23.33 1.92
N LEU A 168 -5.99 22.20 1.35
CA LEU A 168 -7.00 22.12 0.31
C LEU A 168 -8.45 22.22 0.83
N GLY A 169 -8.67 22.24 2.14
CA GLY A 169 -10.01 22.20 2.72
C GLY A 169 -10.75 20.87 2.49
N VAL A 170 -10.03 19.80 2.16
CA VAL A 170 -10.66 18.47 1.93
C VAL A 170 -10.92 17.81 3.27
N GLY A 171 -12.18 17.44 3.52
CA GLY A 171 -12.62 16.73 4.70
C GLY A 171 -12.10 15.29 4.74
N LEU A 172 -12.05 14.73 5.94
CA LEU A 172 -11.74 13.31 6.20
C LEU A 172 -12.85 12.75 7.09
N ALA A 173 -13.92 12.29 6.45
CA ALA A 173 -15.08 11.75 7.14
C ALA A 173 -14.82 10.31 7.60
N GLY A 174 -15.31 9.95 8.79
CA GLY A 174 -15.15 8.60 9.30
C GLY A 174 -15.53 8.47 10.77
N GLU A 175 -15.35 7.25 11.27
CA GLU A 175 -15.71 6.88 12.65
C GLU A 175 -14.50 6.41 13.46
N THR A 176 -14.61 6.50 14.78
CA THR A 176 -13.73 5.81 15.71
C THR A 176 -14.17 4.34 15.77
N VAL A 177 -13.32 3.42 15.35
CA VAL A 177 -13.64 1.99 15.29
C VAL A 177 -13.61 1.35 16.68
N ASP A 178 -12.69 1.80 17.54
CA ASP A 178 -12.59 1.40 18.95
C ASP A 178 -12.32 2.66 19.78
N PRO A 179 -13.16 2.98 20.79
CA PRO A 179 -12.94 4.14 21.67
C PRO A 179 -11.70 3.98 22.57
N ALA A 180 -11.28 2.75 22.83
CA ALA A 180 -10.10 2.46 23.61
C ALA A 180 -8.82 2.97 22.92
N PRO A 181 -7.88 3.52 23.68
CA PRO A 181 -6.58 3.89 23.11
C PRO A 181 -5.70 2.66 22.88
N PHE A 182 -4.87 2.77 21.85
CA PHE A 182 -3.88 1.75 21.50
C PHE A 182 -2.47 2.34 21.60
N VAL A 183 -1.53 1.44 21.91
CA VAL A 183 -0.10 1.71 21.85
C VAL A 183 0.54 0.74 20.87
N VAL A 184 1.42 1.25 20.02
CA VAL A 184 2.33 0.46 19.20
C VAL A 184 3.76 0.86 19.49
N ALA A 185 4.66 -0.10 19.66
CA ALA A 185 6.07 0.16 19.91
C ALA A 185 6.95 -0.93 19.29
N ASP A 186 8.14 -0.54 18.83
CA ASP A 186 9.22 -1.48 18.49
C ASP A 186 10.19 -1.54 19.66
N LEU A 187 10.43 -2.73 20.15
CA LEU A 187 11.21 -2.93 21.38
C LEU A 187 12.01 -4.24 21.34
N ARG A 188 13.09 -4.30 22.11
CA ARG A 188 13.85 -5.51 22.35
C ARG A 188 13.52 -6.04 23.74
N LEU A 189 13.27 -7.36 23.81
CA LEU A 189 12.98 -8.03 25.06
C LEU A 189 13.59 -9.44 25.11
N THR A 190 13.65 -10.00 26.31
CA THR A 190 14.02 -11.39 26.59
C THR A 190 12.84 -12.12 27.23
N GLY A 191 12.89 -13.47 27.23
CA GLY A 191 11.88 -14.29 27.93
C GLY A 191 10.71 -14.75 27.04
N LEU A 192 10.68 -14.41 25.75
CA LEU A 192 9.75 -14.96 24.76
C LEU A 192 10.53 -15.59 23.61
N ASP A 193 9.97 -16.66 23.02
CA ASP A 193 10.48 -17.18 21.76
C ASP A 193 10.13 -16.25 20.58
N ARG A 194 10.75 -16.52 19.43
CA ARG A 194 10.53 -15.76 18.21
C ARG A 194 9.71 -16.50 17.15
N ASP A 195 9.15 -17.64 17.53
CA ASP A 195 8.36 -18.47 16.61
C ASP A 195 6.88 -18.10 16.63
N HIS A 196 6.46 -17.30 17.64
CA HIS A 196 5.07 -16.97 17.86
C HIS A 196 4.79 -15.47 17.95
N TRP A 197 3.59 -15.08 17.56
CA TRP A 197 2.98 -13.82 17.96
C TRP A 197 2.30 -14.05 19.32
N HIS A 198 2.92 -13.60 20.39
CA HIS A 198 2.40 -13.76 21.75
C HIS A 198 1.25 -12.83 22.03
N ALA A 199 0.14 -13.34 22.56
CA ALA A 199 -1.05 -12.60 22.91
C ALA A 199 -1.39 -12.78 24.39
N PHE A 200 -1.55 -11.67 25.08
CA PHE A 200 -1.84 -11.59 26.51
C PHE A 200 -3.14 -10.79 26.70
N PRO A 201 -4.31 -11.45 26.77
CA PRO A 201 -5.56 -10.78 27.09
C PRO A 201 -5.57 -10.41 28.59
N GLY A 202 -5.97 -9.17 28.90
CA GLY A 202 -6.19 -8.69 30.26
C GLY A 202 -7.65 -8.82 30.69
N GLU A 203 -7.89 -8.87 31.99
CA GLU A 203 -9.24 -8.97 32.57
C GLU A 203 -9.96 -7.61 32.60
N ASP A 204 -9.23 -6.50 32.51
CA ASP A 204 -9.71 -5.12 32.52
C ASP A 204 -10.12 -4.58 31.14
N GLY A 205 -10.20 -5.46 30.14
CA GLY A 205 -10.45 -5.10 28.75
C GLY A 205 -9.23 -4.58 27.99
N GLY A 206 -8.07 -4.50 28.66
CA GLY A 206 -6.78 -4.28 28.00
C GLY A 206 -6.22 -5.56 27.39
N ALA A 207 -5.22 -5.44 26.54
CA ALA A 207 -4.53 -6.60 25.96
C ALA A 207 -3.16 -6.19 25.42
N VAL A 208 -2.20 -7.09 25.44
CA VAL A 208 -0.89 -6.91 24.81
C VAL A 208 -0.63 -8.01 23.81
N GLY A 209 -0.16 -7.63 22.63
CA GLY A 209 0.40 -8.52 21.63
C GLY A 209 1.87 -8.19 21.40
N LEU A 210 2.73 -9.19 21.39
CA LEU A 210 4.16 -9.08 21.11
C LEU A 210 4.52 -9.96 19.92
N CYS A 211 4.79 -9.32 18.78
CA CYS A 211 5.08 -10.00 17.52
C CYS A 211 6.56 -9.82 17.17
N PRO A 212 7.33 -10.90 16.96
CA PRO A 212 8.71 -10.79 16.51
C PRO A 212 8.76 -10.10 15.15
N LEU A 213 9.66 -9.13 14.99
CA LEU A 213 9.91 -8.47 13.72
C LEU A 213 10.95 -9.27 12.93
N ALA A 214 10.59 -9.69 11.72
CA ALA A 214 11.45 -10.51 10.88
C ALA A 214 12.77 -9.80 10.55
N GLY A 215 13.86 -10.55 10.50
CA GLY A 215 15.20 -10.04 10.18
C GLY A 215 15.81 -9.14 11.26
N THR A 216 15.24 -9.10 12.46
CA THR A 216 15.71 -8.29 13.59
C THR A 216 15.70 -9.07 14.90
N GLU A 217 16.25 -8.48 15.98
CA GLU A 217 16.12 -8.96 17.34
C GLU A 217 14.92 -8.36 18.09
N ASP A 218 14.14 -7.52 17.42
CA ASP A 218 13.10 -6.72 18.03
C ASP A 218 11.72 -7.38 17.91
N PHE A 219 10.81 -6.93 18.76
CA PHE A 219 9.38 -7.25 18.72
C PHE A 219 8.57 -5.97 18.48
N GLN A 220 7.45 -6.09 17.77
CA GLN A 220 6.43 -5.07 17.81
C GLN A 220 5.44 -5.38 18.93
N LEU A 221 5.33 -4.45 19.87
CA LEU A 221 4.25 -4.42 20.84
C LEU A 221 3.01 -3.77 20.20
N GLN A 222 1.86 -4.38 20.37
CA GLN A 222 0.54 -3.78 20.15
C GLN A 222 -0.26 -3.95 21.43
N ALA A 223 -0.67 -2.85 22.04
CA ALA A 223 -1.48 -2.89 23.24
C ALA A 223 -2.79 -2.13 23.06
N ARG A 224 -3.88 -2.73 23.48
CA ARG A 224 -5.16 -2.09 23.71
C ARG A 224 -5.23 -1.73 25.20
N LEU A 225 -5.49 -0.49 25.51
CA LEU A 225 -5.66 -0.05 26.89
C LEU A 225 -7.15 -0.04 27.26
N PRO A 226 -7.47 -0.08 28.57
CA PRO A 226 -8.84 0.19 29.01
C PRO A 226 -9.36 1.55 28.52
N GLU A 227 -10.66 1.63 28.30
CA GLU A 227 -11.31 2.88 27.89
C GLU A 227 -11.11 3.97 28.96
N GLY A 228 -10.73 5.17 28.52
CA GLY A 228 -10.43 6.32 29.39
C GLY A 228 -9.02 6.37 29.94
N GLU A 229 -8.19 5.36 29.72
CA GLU A 229 -6.76 5.40 30.09
C GLU A 229 -5.98 6.22 29.05
N GLU A 230 -5.04 7.04 29.48
CA GLU A 230 -4.15 7.78 28.58
C GLU A 230 -2.86 7.00 28.32
N PRO A 231 -2.42 6.88 27.03
CA PRO A 231 -1.23 6.11 26.68
C PRO A 231 0.06 6.77 27.19
N ASP A 232 0.83 6.09 28.04
CA ASP A 232 2.21 6.48 28.35
C ASP A 232 3.16 5.77 27.37
N VAL A 233 3.63 6.51 26.36
CA VAL A 233 4.54 6.02 25.32
C VAL A 233 6.02 6.24 25.65
N SER A 234 6.34 6.69 26.87
CA SER A 234 7.72 6.75 27.34
C SER A 234 8.32 5.33 27.45
N PRO A 235 9.65 5.19 27.39
CA PRO A 235 10.28 3.88 27.59
C PRO A 235 9.87 3.19 28.89
N ASP A 236 9.68 3.95 29.97
CA ASP A 236 9.23 3.41 31.27
C ASP A 236 7.74 3.04 31.24
N GLY A 237 6.90 3.82 30.55
CA GLY A 237 5.49 3.48 30.33
C GLY A 237 5.34 2.17 29.56
N ILE A 238 6.13 1.96 28.51
CA ILE A 238 6.13 0.70 27.74
C ILE A 238 6.59 -0.48 28.61
N ARG A 239 7.64 -0.33 29.41
CA ARG A 239 8.10 -1.37 30.36
C ARG A 239 7.03 -1.74 31.38
N LYS A 240 6.35 -0.74 31.96
CA LYS A 240 5.23 -0.96 32.90
C LYS A 240 4.06 -1.68 32.21
N LEU A 241 3.75 -1.29 30.96
CA LEU A 241 2.67 -1.91 30.19
C LEU A 241 2.95 -3.40 29.92
N VAL A 242 4.17 -3.76 29.54
CA VAL A 242 4.58 -5.16 29.38
C VAL A 242 4.46 -5.92 30.70
N ALA A 243 4.97 -5.36 31.80
CA ALA A 243 4.91 -6.04 33.11
C ALA A 243 3.47 -6.18 33.66
N ARG A 244 2.55 -5.25 33.30
CA ARG A 244 1.14 -5.30 33.73
C ARG A 244 0.36 -6.42 33.07
N TYR A 245 0.59 -6.68 31.78
CA TYR A 245 -0.24 -7.60 30.99
C TYR A 245 0.42 -8.94 30.68
N THR A 246 1.72 -9.06 30.96
CA THR A 246 2.47 -10.28 30.63
C THR A 246 3.10 -10.89 31.89
N HIS A 247 3.67 -12.08 31.77
CA HIS A 247 4.49 -12.67 32.82
C HIS A 247 5.94 -12.13 32.86
N LEU A 248 6.28 -11.21 31.95
CA LEU A 248 7.62 -10.59 31.89
C LEU A 248 7.74 -9.47 32.93
N ARG A 249 8.97 -9.24 33.38
CA ARG A 249 9.30 -8.10 34.23
C ARG A 249 9.62 -6.87 33.37
N ALA A 250 9.49 -5.69 33.91
CA ALA A 250 9.88 -4.45 33.26
C ALA A 250 11.35 -4.46 32.77
N ALA A 251 12.25 -5.13 33.53
CA ALA A 251 13.66 -5.25 33.18
C ALA A 251 13.93 -6.21 32.00
N ASP A 252 12.99 -7.07 31.66
CA ASP A 252 13.12 -7.98 30.52
C ASP A 252 12.95 -7.22 29.20
N VAL A 253 12.38 -5.99 29.21
CA VAL A 253 12.39 -5.05 28.08
C VAL A 253 13.71 -4.23 28.12
N THR A 254 14.67 -4.68 27.33
CA THR A 254 16.04 -4.12 27.33
C THR A 254 16.14 -2.79 26.59
N GLU A 255 15.35 -2.62 25.52
CA GLU A 255 15.35 -1.40 24.70
C GLU A 255 13.95 -1.08 24.18
N VAL A 256 13.56 0.20 24.15
CA VAL A 256 12.38 0.71 23.44
C VAL A 256 12.90 1.63 22.35
N ARG A 257 12.77 1.22 21.09
CA ARG A 257 13.31 1.96 19.94
C ARG A 257 12.38 3.07 19.52
N TRP A 258 11.11 2.81 19.54
CA TRP A 258 10.06 3.71 19.10
C TRP A 258 8.72 3.33 19.74
N ALA A 259 7.88 4.32 20.03
CA ALA A 259 6.52 4.09 20.51
C ALA A 259 5.57 5.20 20.05
N SER A 260 4.29 4.87 19.89
CA SER A 260 3.23 5.81 19.54
C SER A 260 1.89 5.36 20.10
N GLY A 261 1.12 6.32 20.62
CA GLY A 261 -0.29 6.12 20.97
C GLY A 261 -1.23 6.55 19.85
N PHE A 262 -2.35 5.85 19.69
CA PHE A 262 -3.39 6.21 18.72
C PHE A 262 -4.75 5.64 19.12
N ARG A 263 -5.81 6.13 18.47
CA ARG A 263 -7.14 5.52 18.51
C ARG A 263 -7.49 5.02 17.12
N PRO A 264 -7.90 3.74 16.97
CA PRO A 264 -8.28 3.18 15.67
C PRO A 264 -9.42 3.98 15.04
N ARG A 265 -9.22 4.40 13.81
CA ARG A 265 -10.22 5.12 13.02
C ARG A 265 -10.36 4.46 11.65
N ALA A 266 -11.57 4.51 11.10
CA ALA A 266 -11.84 4.29 9.70
C ALA A 266 -12.31 5.62 9.12
N ALA A 267 -11.56 6.18 8.18
CA ALA A 267 -11.89 7.50 7.64
C ALA A 267 -11.46 7.61 6.18
N LEU A 268 -12.29 8.28 5.36
CA LEU A 268 -12.13 8.46 3.94
C LEU A 268 -12.18 9.95 3.60
N ALA A 269 -11.27 10.42 2.76
CA ALA A 269 -11.32 11.79 2.24
C ALA A 269 -12.49 11.98 1.28
N ASP A 270 -13.08 13.17 1.30
CA ASP A 270 -14.20 13.53 0.43
C ASP A 270 -13.80 13.44 -1.05
N ARG A 271 -12.54 13.76 -1.34
CA ARG A 271 -11.93 13.73 -2.67
C ARG A 271 -10.51 13.21 -2.59
N PHE A 272 -10.04 12.55 -3.66
CA PHE A 272 -8.66 12.11 -3.83
C PHE A 272 -7.89 13.01 -4.80
N ARG A 273 -8.61 13.85 -5.57
CA ARG A 273 -8.04 14.84 -6.49
C ARG A 273 -8.68 16.22 -6.28
N THR A 274 -7.87 17.26 -6.27
CA THR A 274 -8.31 18.67 -6.36
C THR A 274 -7.40 19.40 -7.35
N GLY A 275 -7.86 19.54 -8.58
CA GLY A 275 -7.06 20.11 -9.67
C GLY A 275 -5.78 19.33 -9.90
N ARG A 276 -4.63 19.96 -9.63
CA ARG A 276 -3.29 19.39 -9.79
C ARG A 276 -2.71 18.75 -8.52
N VAL A 277 -3.54 18.58 -7.48
CA VAL A 277 -3.12 17.99 -6.21
C VAL A 277 -3.88 16.69 -5.96
N PHE A 278 -3.15 15.64 -5.63
CA PHE A 278 -3.67 14.30 -5.32
C PHE A 278 -3.43 13.95 -3.86
N LEU A 279 -4.31 13.15 -3.28
CA LEU A 279 -4.16 12.53 -1.97
C LEU A 279 -3.96 11.03 -2.16
N ALA A 280 -2.96 10.44 -1.50
CA ALA A 280 -2.66 9.01 -1.57
C ALA A 280 -2.33 8.45 -0.19
N GLY A 281 -2.68 7.20 0.05
CA GLY A 281 -2.46 6.51 1.31
C GLY A 281 -3.21 7.16 2.47
N ASP A 282 -2.61 7.19 3.65
CA ASP A 282 -3.24 7.73 4.86
C ASP A 282 -3.66 9.20 4.74
N ALA A 283 -3.12 9.97 3.78
CA ALA A 283 -3.60 11.31 3.46
C ALA A 283 -5.03 11.28 2.90
N ALA A 284 -5.40 10.21 2.19
CA ALA A 284 -6.71 10.01 1.56
C ALA A 284 -7.64 9.09 2.38
N HIS A 285 -7.10 8.08 3.08
CA HIS A 285 -7.89 7.10 3.84
C HIS A 285 -7.09 6.54 5.01
N VAL A 286 -7.72 6.45 6.17
CA VAL A 286 -7.12 5.91 7.40
C VAL A 286 -7.85 4.63 7.78
N HIS A 287 -7.12 3.53 7.92
CA HIS A 287 -7.66 2.21 8.24
C HIS A 287 -7.44 1.84 9.71
N SER A 288 -8.34 1.01 10.25
CA SER A 288 -8.03 0.23 11.44
C SER A 288 -6.79 -0.65 11.18
N PRO A 289 -5.90 -0.85 12.17
CA PRO A 289 -4.72 -1.70 12.00
C PRO A 289 -5.07 -3.19 11.80
N ALA A 290 -6.32 -3.58 12.08
CA ALA A 290 -6.78 -4.95 11.89
C ALA A 290 -6.75 -5.36 10.41
N GLY A 291 -6.28 -6.57 10.14
CA GLY A 291 -6.22 -7.11 8.78
C GLY A 291 -5.05 -6.64 7.94
N ALA A 292 -4.22 -5.68 8.42
CA ALA A 292 -3.07 -5.13 7.68
C ALA A 292 -3.44 -4.56 6.30
N GLN A 293 -4.58 -3.83 6.18
CA GLN A 293 -5.05 -3.33 4.90
C GLN A 293 -4.44 -1.98 4.51
N GLY A 294 -4.24 -1.06 5.46
CA GLY A 294 -3.89 0.34 5.19
C GLY A 294 -2.64 0.52 4.34
N LEU A 295 -1.48 0.00 4.77
CA LEU A 295 -0.22 0.11 4.02
C LEU A 295 -0.37 -0.47 2.60
N ASN A 296 -1.02 -1.61 2.48
CA ASN A 296 -1.19 -2.32 1.22
C ASN A 296 -2.10 -1.57 0.23
N THR A 297 -3.20 -0.99 0.71
CA THR A 297 -4.05 -0.10 -0.09
C THR A 297 -3.29 1.15 -0.53
N SER A 298 -2.49 1.72 0.37
CA SER A 298 -1.69 2.92 0.11
C SER A 298 -0.60 2.72 -0.96
N VAL A 299 0.05 1.56 -1.00
CA VAL A 299 1.00 1.19 -2.06
C VAL A 299 0.30 1.12 -3.42
N GLN A 300 -0.91 0.54 -3.45
CA GLN A 300 -1.70 0.46 -4.68
C GLN A 300 -2.20 1.82 -5.17
N ASP A 301 -2.46 2.80 -4.28
CA ASP A 301 -2.77 4.16 -4.71
C ASP A 301 -1.63 4.77 -5.51
N ALA A 302 -0.41 4.66 -4.99
CA ALA A 302 0.80 5.15 -5.65
C ALA A 302 0.99 4.48 -7.01
N TYR A 303 0.84 3.16 -7.06
CA TYR A 303 1.02 2.36 -8.26
C TYR A 303 -0.05 2.63 -9.35
N ASN A 304 -1.28 2.89 -8.94
CA ASN A 304 -2.37 3.28 -9.85
C ASN A 304 -2.15 4.70 -10.41
N LEU A 305 -1.62 5.63 -9.62
CA LEU A 305 -1.44 7.03 -10.01
C LEU A 305 -0.21 7.23 -10.92
N GLY A 306 0.87 6.52 -10.68
CA GLY A 306 2.18 6.80 -11.31
C GLY A 306 2.15 6.71 -12.83
N TRP A 307 1.55 5.65 -13.41
CA TRP A 307 1.46 5.51 -14.87
C TRP A 307 0.52 6.54 -15.52
N LYS A 308 -0.53 6.96 -14.80
CA LYS A 308 -1.47 8.01 -15.28
C LYS A 308 -0.80 9.36 -15.35
N LEU A 309 -0.01 9.71 -14.32
CA LEU A 309 0.80 10.94 -14.33
C LEU A 309 1.81 10.95 -15.48
N ASP A 310 2.55 9.83 -15.67
CA ASP A 310 3.51 9.71 -16.77
C ASP A 310 2.84 9.88 -18.15
N ALA A 311 1.70 9.22 -18.38
CA ALA A 311 0.98 9.30 -19.65
C ALA A 311 0.54 10.75 -19.97
N VAL A 312 0.04 11.48 -18.97
CA VAL A 312 -0.42 12.87 -19.14
C VAL A 312 0.75 13.83 -19.27
N LEU A 313 1.79 13.70 -18.45
CA LEU A 313 2.98 14.56 -18.51
C LEU A 313 3.72 14.46 -19.84
N ARG A 314 3.71 13.29 -20.48
CA ARG A 314 4.27 13.09 -21.82
C ARG A 314 3.32 13.46 -22.97
N GLY A 315 2.11 13.94 -22.67
CA GLY A 315 1.10 14.26 -23.69
C GLY A 315 0.54 13.04 -24.43
N ARG A 316 0.74 11.82 -23.90
CA ARG A 316 0.21 10.59 -24.50
C ARG A 316 -1.27 10.37 -24.20
N ALA A 317 -1.76 10.96 -23.12
CA ALA A 317 -3.16 10.90 -22.72
C ALA A 317 -3.68 12.28 -22.30
N PRO A 318 -4.99 12.54 -22.43
CA PRO A 318 -5.59 13.78 -21.96
C PRO A 318 -5.60 13.84 -20.42
N GLU A 319 -5.65 15.07 -19.87
CA GLU A 319 -5.63 15.27 -18.40
C GLU A 319 -6.81 14.61 -17.69
N THR A 320 -7.92 14.35 -18.38
CA THR A 320 -9.07 13.62 -17.86
C THR A 320 -8.75 12.17 -17.45
N LEU A 321 -7.65 11.59 -17.94
CA LEU A 321 -7.16 10.29 -17.44
C LEU A 321 -6.90 10.34 -15.93
N LEU A 322 -6.46 11.47 -15.40
CA LEU A 322 -6.15 11.63 -13.99
C LEU A 322 -7.40 11.58 -13.07
N ASP A 323 -8.60 11.86 -13.59
CA ASP A 323 -9.85 11.76 -12.84
C ASP A 323 -10.17 10.32 -12.46
N THR A 324 -9.70 9.38 -13.28
CA THR A 324 -9.89 7.94 -13.04
C THR A 324 -9.10 7.43 -11.83
N TYR A 325 -8.14 8.18 -11.30
CA TYR A 325 -7.48 7.86 -10.04
C TYR A 325 -8.48 7.91 -8.87
N GLU A 326 -9.23 9.00 -8.74
CA GLU A 326 -10.27 9.10 -7.71
C GLU A 326 -11.38 8.07 -7.93
N GLU A 327 -11.85 7.90 -9.18
CA GLU A 327 -12.87 6.94 -9.56
C GLU A 327 -12.53 5.52 -9.06
N GLU A 328 -11.31 5.04 -9.34
CA GLU A 328 -10.86 3.70 -9.00
C GLU A 328 -10.47 3.58 -7.53
N ARG A 329 -9.65 4.50 -7.02
CA ARG A 329 -9.01 4.33 -5.72
C ARG A 329 -9.89 4.71 -4.54
N ARG A 330 -10.78 5.69 -4.70
CA ARG A 330 -11.71 6.06 -3.62
C ARG A 330 -12.74 4.98 -3.35
N ALA A 331 -13.30 4.36 -4.41
CA ALA A 331 -14.20 3.22 -4.28
C ALA A 331 -13.52 2.02 -3.61
N ASN A 332 -12.29 1.71 -4.06
CA ASN A 332 -11.49 0.63 -3.47
C ASN A 332 -11.14 0.89 -2.00
N ALA A 333 -10.72 2.12 -1.66
CA ALA A 333 -10.42 2.48 -0.28
C ALA A 333 -11.66 2.32 0.63
N ALA A 334 -12.85 2.70 0.17
CA ALA A 334 -14.09 2.51 0.91
C ALA A 334 -14.34 1.01 1.21
N ALA A 335 -14.22 0.14 0.22
CA ALA A 335 -14.37 -1.31 0.40
C ALA A 335 -13.34 -1.88 1.37
N MET A 336 -12.08 -1.42 1.30
CA MET A 336 -11.04 -1.87 2.23
C MET A 336 -11.24 -1.32 3.65
N LEU A 337 -11.86 -0.17 3.83
CA LEU A 337 -12.25 0.36 5.15
C LEU A 337 -13.33 -0.53 5.79
N GLU A 338 -14.34 -0.93 5.04
CA GLU A 338 -15.38 -1.88 5.50
C GLU A 338 -14.74 -3.21 5.89
N LEU A 339 -13.88 -3.77 5.04
CA LEU A 339 -13.17 -5.02 5.30
C LEU A 339 -12.33 -4.94 6.59
N SER A 340 -11.51 -3.89 6.74
CA SER A 340 -10.63 -3.73 7.91
C SER A 340 -11.43 -3.53 9.20
N THR A 341 -12.58 -2.86 9.13
CA THR A 341 -13.50 -2.67 10.25
C THR A 341 -14.18 -4.00 10.61
N GLY A 342 -14.62 -4.78 9.62
CA GLY A 342 -15.19 -6.11 9.84
C GLY A 342 -14.18 -7.08 10.46
N VAL A 343 -12.92 -7.05 10.03
CA VAL A 343 -11.84 -7.83 10.68
C VAL A 343 -11.61 -7.36 12.12
N HIS A 344 -11.63 -6.05 12.38
CA HIS A 344 -11.47 -5.50 13.72
C HIS A 344 -12.58 -5.96 14.67
N ARG A 345 -13.82 -5.97 14.20
CA ARG A 345 -14.98 -6.43 14.96
C ARG A 345 -15.11 -7.95 15.07
N GLY A 346 -14.23 -8.70 14.37
CA GLY A 346 -14.28 -10.17 14.34
C GLY A 346 -15.40 -10.74 13.45
N GLU A 347 -16.02 -9.92 12.62
CA GLU A 347 -17.09 -10.28 11.67
C GLU A 347 -16.52 -10.96 10.42
N VAL A 348 -15.29 -10.60 10.05
CA VAL A 348 -14.56 -11.14 8.90
C VAL A 348 -13.27 -11.81 9.35
N LYS A 349 -13.04 -13.05 8.90
CA LYS A 349 -11.77 -13.75 9.11
C LYS A 349 -10.72 -13.31 8.11
N ARG A 350 -9.46 -13.36 8.52
CA ARG A 350 -8.32 -13.15 7.61
C ARG A 350 -8.19 -14.37 6.71
N GLY A 351 -8.06 -14.16 5.42
CA GLY A 351 -7.97 -15.19 4.39
C GLY A 351 -8.04 -14.54 3.01
N ARG A 352 -8.69 -15.20 2.05
CA ARG A 352 -8.79 -14.73 0.65
C ARG A 352 -9.24 -13.26 0.52
N ALA A 353 -10.22 -12.80 1.30
CA ALA A 353 -10.69 -11.42 1.27
C ALA A 353 -9.62 -10.39 1.66
N THR A 354 -8.64 -10.76 2.50
CA THR A 354 -7.63 -9.84 3.02
C THR A 354 -6.33 -9.84 2.24
N VAL A 355 -6.13 -10.75 1.27
CA VAL A 355 -4.89 -10.81 0.45
C VAL A 355 -4.90 -9.83 -0.74
N GLN A 356 -6.04 -9.18 -0.99
CA GLN A 356 -6.24 -8.13 -2.00
C GLN A 356 -6.03 -8.57 -3.46
N LEU A 357 -6.04 -9.87 -3.75
CA LEU A 357 -5.93 -10.40 -5.11
C LEU A 357 -7.22 -10.28 -5.92
N ASP A 358 -8.37 -10.16 -5.24
CA ASP A 358 -9.69 -9.98 -5.86
C ASP A 358 -10.05 -8.48 -6.04
N VAL A 359 -9.12 -7.55 -5.73
CA VAL A 359 -9.30 -6.12 -6.02
C VAL A 359 -9.36 -5.91 -7.51
N GLY A 360 -10.37 -5.19 -7.98
CA GLY A 360 -10.58 -4.89 -9.38
C GLY A 360 -11.30 -3.57 -9.60
N TYR A 361 -11.43 -3.16 -10.86
CA TYR A 361 -12.00 -1.88 -11.30
C TYR A 361 -13.03 -2.07 -12.41
N ARG A 362 -13.89 -3.11 -12.31
CA ARG A 362 -14.88 -3.44 -13.36
C ARG A 362 -15.82 -2.29 -13.71
N ASP A 363 -16.13 -1.45 -12.71
CA ASP A 363 -17.03 -0.30 -12.86
C ASP A 363 -16.27 0.97 -13.27
N SER A 364 -14.96 0.91 -13.48
CA SER A 364 -14.16 2.04 -13.93
C SER A 364 -14.45 2.38 -15.38
N SER A 365 -14.44 3.69 -15.68
CA SER A 365 -14.51 4.20 -17.05
C SER A 365 -13.31 3.74 -17.91
N LEU A 366 -12.21 3.27 -17.29
CA LEU A 366 -11.06 2.66 -17.96
C LEU A 366 -11.24 1.16 -18.27
N SER A 367 -12.28 0.52 -17.77
CA SER A 367 -12.52 -0.92 -17.99
C SER A 367 -13.47 -1.11 -19.14
N VAL A 368 -12.94 -1.51 -20.31
CA VAL A 368 -13.71 -1.67 -21.54
C VAL A 368 -13.66 -3.13 -21.99
N ASP A 369 -14.80 -3.81 -21.90
CA ASP A 369 -14.96 -5.19 -22.37
C ASP A 369 -15.97 -5.21 -23.53
N THR A 370 -15.50 -5.49 -24.74
CA THR A 370 -16.33 -5.51 -25.94
C THR A 370 -16.93 -6.90 -26.24
N ARG A 371 -16.66 -7.89 -25.39
CA ARG A 371 -17.18 -9.25 -25.53
C ARG A 371 -18.62 -9.33 -24.97
N PRO A 372 -19.60 -9.78 -25.74
CA PRO A 372 -21.02 -9.76 -25.33
C PRO A 372 -21.33 -10.70 -24.15
N HIS A 373 -20.56 -11.78 -24.01
CA HIS A 373 -20.67 -12.75 -22.91
C HIS A 373 -19.24 -13.15 -22.51
N ALA A 374 -18.62 -12.36 -21.64
CA ALA A 374 -17.27 -12.64 -21.16
C ALA A 374 -17.31 -13.73 -20.09
N GLU A 375 -16.84 -14.92 -20.46
CA GLU A 375 -16.44 -15.96 -19.52
C GLU A 375 -14.97 -15.76 -19.14
N GLY A 376 -14.61 -16.02 -17.87
CA GLY A 376 -13.24 -15.83 -17.38
C GLY A 376 -12.92 -14.39 -16.98
N LEU A 377 -11.70 -13.96 -17.30
CA LEU A 377 -11.16 -12.65 -16.94
C LEU A 377 -11.85 -11.53 -17.71
N ARG A 378 -12.16 -10.43 -17.03
CA ARG A 378 -12.84 -9.26 -17.61
C ARG A 378 -11.97 -8.00 -17.52
N ALA A 379 -12.32 -7.01 -18.33
CA ALA A 379 -11.76 -5.67 -18.13
C ALA A 379 -12.06 -5.17 -16.71
N GLY A 380 -11.05 -4.58 -16.08
CA GLY A 380 -11.07 -4.17 -14.68
C GLY A 380 -10.55 -5.20 -13.69
N ASP A 381 -10.41 -6.47 -14.08
CA ASP A 381 -9.82 -7.49 -13.20
C ASP A 381 -8.31 -7.36 -13.11
N ARG A 382 -7.73 -7.80 -11.97
CA ARG A 382 -6.30 -8.04 -11.86
C ARG A 382 -5.89 -9.08 -12.92
N ALA A 383 -4.85 -8.81 -13.66
CA ALA A 383 -4.24 -9.75 -14.58
C ALA A 383 -3.44 -10.79 -13.77
N PRO A 384 -3.87 -12.06 -13.71
CA PRO A 384 -3.12 -13.10 -13.00
C PRO A 384 -1.81 -13.43 -13.72
N ASP A 385 -0.86 -13.99 -12.98
CA ASP A 385 0.33 -14.59 -13.58
C ASP A 385 -0.05 -15.83 -14.41
N GLY A 386 0.91 -16.41 -15.07
CA GLY A 386 0.75 -17.59 -15.92
C GLY A 386 1.92 -17.72 -16.87
N ARG A 387 1.81 -18.65 -17.83
CA ARG A 387 2.86 -18.87 -18.82
C ARG A 387 2.30 -18.84 -20.24
N VAL A 388 3.04 -18.17 -21.12
CA VAL A 388 2.80 -18.19 -22.58
C VAL A 388 4.11 -18.58 -23.26
N ALA A 389 4.08 -19.64 -24.06
CA ALA A 389 5.26 -20.18 -24.74
C ALA A 389 6.47 -20.43 -23.80
N GLY A 390 6.20 -20.78 -22.54
CA GLY A 390 7.22 -21.03 -21.50
C GLY A 390 7.69 -19.79 -20.72
N ALA A 391 7.42 -18.57 -21.20
CA ALA A 391 7.73 -17.34 -20.48
C ALA A 391 6.66 -17.04 -19.42
N ARG A 392 7.09 -16.55 -18.26
CA ARG A 392 6.21 -16.09 -17.20
C ARG A 392 5.60 -14.73 -17.58
N LEU A 393 4.30 -14.54 -17.35
CA LEU A 393 3.61 -13.29 -17.71
C LEU A 393 4.09 -12.10 -16.89
N PHE A 394 4.31 -12.28 -15.60
CA PHE A 394 4.80 -11.17 -14.76
C PHE A 394 6.17 -10.67 -15.20
N ASP A 395 7.04 -11.54 -15.74
CA ASP A 395 8.32 -11.10 -16.34
C ASP A 395 8.07 -10.25 -17.60
N THR A 396 6.99 -10.54 -18.35
CA THR A 396 6.59 -9.75 -19.52
C THR A 396 5.88 -8.45 -19.13
N PHE A 397 5.12 -8.45 -18.03
CA PHE A 397 4.43 -7.26 -17.53
C PHE A 397 5.38 -6.30 -16.83
N GLN A 398 6.53 -6.79 -16.33
CA GLN A 398 7.48 -6.00 -15.59
C GLN A 398 7.98 -4.81 -16.39
N GLY A 399 7.70 -3.61 -15.89
CA GLY A 399 8.11 -2.37 -16.52
C GLY A 399 6.97 -1.37 -16.73
N PRO A 400 7.31 -0.14 -17.22
CA PRO A 400 6.34 0.94 -17.34
C PRO A 400 5.45 0.87 -18.59
N HIS A 401 5.39 -0.25 -19.27
CA HIS A 401 4.71 -0.43 -20.56
C HIS A 401 3.35 -1.12 -20.41
N TRP A 402 2.58 -1.05 -21.48
CA TRP A 402 1.36 -1.84 -21.66
C TRP A 402 1.71 -3.17 -22.34
N THR A 403 0.93 -4.21 -22.07
CA THR A 403 1.11 -5.54 -22.69
C THR A 403 -0.19 -6.03 -23.32
N LEU A 404 -0.13 -6.43 -24.58
CA LEU A 404 -1.26 -7.02 -25.32
C LEU A 404 -1.10 -8.54 -25.40
N LEU A 405 -2.12 -9.28 -24.97
CA LEU A 405 -2.18 -10.73 -25.06
C LEU A 405 -3.22 -11.17 -26.09
N GLY A 406 -2.92 -12.21 -26.88
CA GLY A 406 -3.84 -12.80 -27.86
C GLY A 406 -3.84 -12.12 -29.23
N ALA A 407 -3.03 -11.07 -29.42
CA ALA A 407 -2.82 -10.42 -30.71
C ALA A 407 -1.45 -9.72 -30.75
N SER A 408 -1.04 -9.28 -31.92
CA SER A 408 0.17 -8.46 -32.10
C SER A 408 -0.20 -7.15 -32.78
N VAL A 409 0.15 -6.02 -32.13
CA VAL A 409 -0.09 -4.67 -32.64
C VAL A 409 1.20 -3.85 -32.50
N PRO A 410 1.61 -3.06 -33.52
CA PRO A 410 2.76 -2.17 -33.39
C PRO A 410 2.62 -1.19 -32.24
N GLY A 411 3.74 -0.84 -31.58
CA GLY A 411 3.78 0.17 -30.52
C GLY A 411 3.35 -0.33 -29.14
N VAL A 412 3.10 -1.62 -28.96
CA VAL A 412 2.85 -2.23 -27.64
C VAL A 412 3.56 -3.59 -27.54
N VAL A 413 4.05 -3.91 -26.33
CA VAL A 413 4.59 -5.27 -26.07
C VAL A 413 3.46 -6.27 -26.26
N SER A 414 3.68 -7.26 -27.12
CA SER A 414 2.62 -8.18 -27.53
C SER A 414 3.03 -9.64 -27.40
N LEU A 415 2.13 -10.46 -26.88
CA LEU A 415 2.21 -11.93 -26.93
C LEU A 415 1.06 -12.47 -27.79
N PRO A 416 1.33 -13.42 -28.69
CA PRO A 416 0.34 -13.90 -29.68
C PRO A 416 -0.79 -14.72 -29.06
N ALA A 417 -0.66 -15.13 -27.80
CA ALA A 417 -1.64 -15.90 -27.05
C ALA A 417 -1.84 -15.32 -25.65
N ALA A 418 -2.96 -15.66 -25.04
CA ALA A 418 -3.20 -15.50 -23.59
C ALA A 418 -3.22 -16.90 -22.95
N PRO A 419 -2.95 -17.03 -21.62
CA PRO A 419 -3.13 -18.31 -20.92
C PRO A 419 -4.61 -18.75 -20.93
N ASP A 420 -4.86 -20.04 -20.83
CA ASP A 420 -6.23 -20.60 -20.77
C ASP A 420 -7.03 -20.02 -19.57
N SER A 421 -6.36 -19.70 -18.47
CA SER A 421 -6.97 -19.07 -17.29
C SER A 421 -7.60 -17.69 -17.55
N TYR A 422 -7.20 -17.01 -18.63
CA TYR A 422 -7.80 -15.73 -19.05
C TYR A 422 -9.11 -15.93 -19.82
N GLY A 423 -9.34 -17.13 -20.36
CA GLY A 423 -10.45 -17.42 -21.27
C GLY A 423 -10.19 -16.89 -22.69
N GLU A 424 -11.21 -16.97 -23.54
CA GLU A 424 -11.10 -16.51 -24.93
C GLU A 424 -11.11 -14.99 -25.05
N GLY A 425 -10.16 -14.46 -25.84
CA GLY A 425 -10.10 -13.03 -26.14
C GLY A 425 -8.71 -12.48 -26.33
N ILE A 426 -8.70 -11.19 -26.60
CA ILE A 426 -7.53 -10.32 -26.64
C ILE A 426 -7.61 -9.43 -25.42
N PHE A 427 -6.50 -9.29 -24.69
CA PHE A 427 -6.46 -8.55 -23.43
C PHE A 427 -5.33 -7.53 -23.45
N LEU A 428 -5.65 -6.28 -23.20
CA LEU A 428 -4.66 -5.22 -23.00
C LEU A 428 -4.46 -5.00 -21.50
N ILE A 429 -3.25 -5.30 -21.03
CA ILE A 429 -2.87 -5.19 -19.63
C ILE A 429 -2.24 -3.81 -19.39
N ARG A 430 -2.76 -3.11 -18.39
CA ARG A 430 -2.30 -1.79 -17.93
C ARG A 430 -0.95 -1.92 -17.21
N PRO A 431 -0.15 -0.83 -17.16
CA PRO A 431 1.11 -0.81 -16.42
C PRO A 431 0.98 -1.03 -14.90
N ASP A 432 -0.23 -1.02 -14.35
CA ASP A 432 -0.52 -1.34 -12.95
C ASP A 432 -1.10 -2.76 -12.76
N GLY A 433 -0.99 -3.62 -13.80
CA GLY A 433 -1.32 -5.04 -13.73
C GLY A 433 -2.83 -5.35 -13.73
N TYR A 434 -3.65 -4.48 -14.30
CA TYR A 434 -5.08 -4.72 -14.51
C TYR A 434 -5.41 -4.84 -16.00
N VAL A 435 -6.44 -5.61 -16.32
CA VAL A 435 -6.99 -5.65 -17.68
C VAL A 435 -7.71 -4.33 -17.95
N GLY A 436 -7.16 -3.50 -18.83
CA GLY A 436 -7.80 -2.24 -19.19
C GLY A 436 -8.85 -2.41 -20.29
N TRP A 437 -8.51 -3.22 -21.29
CA TRP A 437 -9.41 -3.49 -22.41
C TRP A 437 -9.41 -4.99 -22.75
N ALA A 438 -10.59 -5.50 -23.13
CA ALA A 438 -10.74 -6.86 -23.61
C ALA A 438 -11.71 -6.93 -24.81
N GLY A 439 -11.41 -7.78 -25.80
CA GLY A 439 -12.21 -7.96 -27.00
C GLY A 439 -11.99 -9.31 -27.66
N ARG A 440 -12.84 -9.67 -28.63
CA ARG A 440 -12.61 -10.84 -29.52
C ARG A 440 -11.74 -10.49 -30.73
N THR A 441 -11.73 -9.21 -31.09
CA THR A 441 -10.92 -8.63 -32.17
C THR A 441 -10.29 -7.36 -31.63
N THR A 442 -9.41 -6.72 -32.37
CA THR A 442 -8.80 -5.43 -31.99
C THR A 442 -9.71 -4.22 -32.25
N GLU A 443 -10.96 -4.41 -32.61
CA GLU A 443 -11.93 -3.34 -32.82
C GLU A 443 -12.15 -2.56 -31.50
N GLY A 444 -12.01 -1.23 -31.56
CA GLY A 444 -12.11 -0.35 -30.40
C GLY A 444 -10.80 -0.16 -29.62
N LEU A 445 -9.77 -0.98 -29.84
CA LEU A 445 -8.49 -0.88 -29.14
C LEU A 445 -7.79 0.46 -29.40
N GLU A 446 -7.81 0.94 -30.64
CA GLU A 446 -7.19 2.24 -30.99
C GLU A 446 -7.87 3.42 -30.25
N ALA A 447 -9.22 3.40 -30.19
CA ALA A 447 -9.97 4.42 -29.46
C ALA A 447 -9.67 4.39 -27.94
N TYR A 448 -9.53 3.20 -27.38
CA TYR A 448 -9.08 3.02 -26.00
C TYR A 448 -7.68 3.56 -25.78
N ALA A 449 -6.75 3.22 -26.67
CA ALA A 449 -5.35 3.65 -26.59
C ALA A 449 -5.17 5.17 -26.67
N LYS A 450 -5.92 5.86 -27.53
CA LYS A 450 -5.91 7.34 -27.59
C LYS A 450 -6.33 7.99 -26.27
N ARG A 451 -7.22 7.37 -25.54
CA ARG A 451 -7.72 7.86 -24.25
C ARG A 451 -6.75 7.59 -23.09
N THR A 452 -5.94 6.54 -23.19
CA THR A 452 -5.10 6.04 -22.10
C THR A 452 -3.60 6.18 -22.35
N GLY A 453 -3.18 6.49 -23.56
CA GLY A 453 -1.78 6.51 -23.96
C GLY A 453 -1.16 5.11 -24.08
N ALA A 454 -1.97 4.09 -24.36
CA ALA A 454 -1.53 2.70 -24.37
C ALA A 454 -0.70 2.31 -25.61
N LEU A 455 -0.88 2.99 -26.73
CA LEU A 455 -0.09 2.78 -27.94
C LEU A 455 0.82 3.98 -28.15
N GLU A 456 2.09 3.73 -28.41
CA GLU A 456 2.97 4.80 -28.87
C GLU A 456 2.47 5.27 -30.24
N THR A 457 2.21 6.56 -30.35
CA THR A 457 1.93 7.16 -31.65
C THR A 457 3.25 7.20 -32.41
N PRO A 458 3.30 6.66 -33.67
CA PRO A 458 4.51 6.62 -34.46
C PRO A 458 5.09 8.00 -34.77
#